data_7d62d25df072b7855b4b3bac13ede1f0
#
_entry.id   7d62d25df072b7855b4b3bac13ede1f0
#
_cell.length_a   1.000
_cell.length_b   1.000
_cell.length_c   1.000
_cell.angle_alpha   90.00
_cell.angle_beta   90.00
_cell.angle_gamma   90.00
#
_symmetry.space_group_name_H-M   'P 1'
#
loop_
_entity.id
_entity.type
_entity.pdbx_description
1 polymer ?
#
loop_
_entity_poly.entity_id
_entity_poly.type
_entity_poly.pdbx_seq_one_letter_code
_entity_poly.pdbx_strand_id
1 'polypeptide(L)'
;MSIILKKAYQGFISGATVTFPVEVEAALVAQGMAAYGGTGGVNPAVTPPLTGAITAGLYGPAVVTNIPVGNVLLDALETDGVAQTAWATNVTEIWVPHWNTWTGAAVLNGTTVGSNTYMLYLFNTAGYMIQHTAIAGTATAGASVFQKIAFGAPVTLSPGRYFIGVSVSAATDTVRHALAAFGAEPRCAVIATITSHAVATATMKAAPITVPTTYTTALAPIVQLYS
;
A
#
# COMPACT_ATOMS: atom_id res chain seq x y z
N MET A 1 -8.35 -29.45 11.82
CA MET A 1 -8.86 -29.86 10.50
C MET A 1 -8.18 -31.18 10.17
N SER A 2 -8.75 -32.05 9.41
CA SER A 2 -8.09 -33.32 9.08
C SER A 2 -7.74 -33.39 7.60
N ILE A 3 -6.63 -34.01 7.29
CA ILE A 3 -6.16 -34.23 5.92
C ILE A 3 -6.06 -35.75 5.61
N ILE A 4 -6.20 -36.08 4.33
CA ILE A 4 -5.96 -37.43 3.85
C ILE A 4 -4.59 -37.46 3.17
N LEU A 5 -3.69 -38.32 3.65
CA LEU A 5 -2.35 -38.46 3.10
C LEU A 5 -2.41 -39.13 1.72
N LYS A 6 -1.79 -38.55 0.72
CA LYS A 6 -1.57 -39.12 -0.60
C LYS A 6 -0.29 -39.95 -0.67
N LYS A 7 0.65 -39.70 0.24
CA LYS A 7 1.92 -40.43 0.41
C LYS A 7 2.13 -40.73 1.88
N ALA A 8 2.91 -41.77 2.19
CA ALA A 8 3.27 -42.08 3.57
C ALA A 8 4.08 -40.90 4.18
N TYR A 9 3.75 -40.55 5.43
CA TYR A 9 4.40 -39.44 6.16
C TYR A 9 4.46 -39.77 7.65
N GLN A 10 5.62 -39.65 8.27
CA GLN A 10 5.86 -39.83 9.71
C GLN A 10 5.20 -41.09 10.32
N GLY A 11 5.29 -42.22 9.62
CA GLY A 11 4.71 -43.51 10.10
C GLY A 11 3.24 -43.74 9.75
N PHE A 12 2.56 -42.75 9.18
CA PHE A 12 1.21 -42.92 8.63
C PHE A 12 1.28 -43.38 7.17
N ILE A 13 0.41 -44.33 6.81
CA ILE A 13 0.33 -44.85 5.43
C ILE A 13 -0.43 -43.87 4.51
N SER A 14 -0.24 -44.04 3.19
CA SER A 14 -1.07 -43.34 2.19
C SER A 14 -2.55 -43.75 2.39
N GLY A 15 -3.44 -42.75 2.30
CA GLY A 15 -4.88 -42.91 2.56
C GLY A 15 -5.28 -42.68 4.02
N ALA A 16 -4.34 -42.60 4.95
CA ALA A 16 -4.67 -42.29 6.35
C ALA A 16 -5.27 -40.89 6.49
N THR A 17 -6.34 -40.80 7.27
CA THR A 17 -6.91 -39.48 7.71
C THR A 17 -6.25 -39.13 9.03
N VAL A 18 -5.55 -37.99 9.06
CA VAL A 18 -4.78 -37.51 10.21
C VAL A 18 -5.05 -36.04 10.46
N THR A 19 -4.80 -35.60 11.70
CA THR A 19 -4.88 -34.23 12.10
C THR A 19 -3.52 -33.76 12.63
N PHE A 20 -2.97 -32.74 12.02
CA PHE A 20 -1.74 -32.09 12.43
C PHE A 20 -2.02 -30.64 12.83
N PRO A 21 -1.05 -29.92 13.40
CA PRO A 21 -1.09 -28.46 13.46
C PRO A 21 -1.37 -27.87 12.08
N VAL A 22 -2.12 -26.79 12.01
CA VAL A 22 -2.64 -26.19 10.76
C VAL A 22 -1.53 -25.86 9.75
N GLU A 23 -0.38 -25.45 10.25
CA GLU A 23 0.80 -25.12 9.44
C GLU A 23 1.39 -26.36 8.74
N VAL A 24 1.39 -27.51 9.44
CA VAL A 24 1.87 -28.79 8.90
C VAL A 24 0.88 -29.34 7.88
N GLU A 25 -0.41 -29.26 8.15
CA GLU A 25 -1.45 -29.66 7.19
C GLU A 25 -1.35 -28.86 5.90
N ALA A 26 -1.23 -27.53 6.01
CA ALA A 26 -1.08 -26.63 4.87
C ALA A 26 0.17 -26.94 4.04
N ALA A 27 1.30 -27.20 4.69
CA ALA A 27 2.55 -27.55 4.02
C ALA A 27 2.45 -28.90 3.27
N LEU A 28 1.86 -29.90 3.88
CA LEU A 28 1.68 -31.23 3.24
C LEU A 28 0.75 -31.17 2.03
N VAL A 29 -0.31 -30.37 2.10
CA VAL A 29 -1.22 -30.16 0.97
C VAL A 29 -0.54 -29.37 -0.14
N ALA A 30 0.20 -28.31 0.18
CA ALA A 30 0.94 -27.51 -0.79
C ALA A 30 2.01 -28.33 -1.53
N GLN A 31 2.64 -29.31 -0.86
CA GLN A 31 3.60 -30.24 -1.46
C GLN A 31 2.94 -31.40 -2.22
N GLY A 32 1.62 -31.46 -2.28
CA GLY A 32 0.88 -32.52 -2.94
C GLY A 32 0.96 -33.88 -2.21
N MET A 33 1.42 -33.91 -0.96
CA MET A 33 1.55 -35.11 -0.12
C MET A 33 0.24 -35.48 0.57
N ALA A 34 -0.69 -34.56 0.69
CA ALA A 34 -2.00 -34.77 1.30
C ALA A 34 -3.12 -34.04 0.54
N ALA A 35 -4.36 -34.32 0.90
CA ALA A 35 -5.54 -33.56 0.51
C ALA A 35 -6.41 -33.34 1.74
N TYR A 36 -7.14 -32.23 1.80
CA TYR A 36 -8.13 -32.03 2.86
C TYR A 36 -9.24 -33.07 2.74
N GLY A 37 -9.48 -33.80 3.84
CA GLY A 37 -10.53 -34.82 3.92
C GLY A 37 -11.84 -34.19 4.39
N GLY A 38 -12.91 -34.40 3.63
CA GLY A 38 -14.26 -34.06 4.05
C GLY A 38 -14.97 -33.06 3.14
N THR A 39 -16.27 -33.30 2.99
CA THR A 39 -17.23 -32.37 2.35
C THR A 39 -17.42 -31.13 3.20
N GLY A 40 -16.51 -30.16 3.13
CA GLY A 40 -16.55 -28.93 3.89
C GLY A 40 -15.19 -28.35 4.30
N GLY A 41 -14.10 -29.08 4.06
CA GLY A 41 -12.75 -28.55 4.26
C GLY A 41 -12.41 -27.56 3.16
N VAL A 42 -12.43 -26.27 3.47
CA VAL A 42 -11.91 -25.23 2.58
C VAL A 42 -10.42 -25.49 2.41
N ASN A 43 -9.99 -25.84 1.20
CA ASN A 43 -8.58 -25.89 0.84
C ASN A 43 -8.03 -24.46 0.91
N PRO A 44 -7.16 -24.12 1.87
CA PRO A 44 -6.64 -22.76 1.97
C PRO A 44 -5.80 -22.35 0.75
N ALA A 45 -5.37 -23.32 -0.07
CA ALA A 45 -4.63 -23.05 -1.32
C ALA A 45 -5.54 -22.85 -2.54
N VAL A 46 -6.84 -23.16 -2.43
CA VAL A 46 -7.83 -23.06 -3.53
C VAL A 46 -9.02 -22.19 -3.15
N THR A 47 -9.08 -21.71 -1.91
CA THR A 47 -10.02 -20.65 -1.63
C THR A 47 -9.55 -19.46 -2.45
N PRO A 48 -10.33 -18.98 -3.43
CA PRO A 48 -10.09 -17.63 -3.93
C PRO A 48 -9.98 -16.76 -2.67
N PRO A 49 -9.07 -15.80 -2.63
CA PRO A 49 -8.92 -14.94 -1.47
C PRO A 49 -10.34 -14.59 -1.04
N LEU A 50 -10.65 -14.77 0.23
CA LEU A 50 -11.97 -14.57 0.81
C LEU A 50 -12.47 -13.19 0.39
N THR A 51 -13.01 -13.14 -0.83
CA THR A 51 -13.51 -11.92 -1.42
C THR A 51 -14.81 -11.61 -0.70
N GLY A 52 -14.80 -10.64 0.15
CA GLY A 52 -15.97 -10.02 0.75
C GLY A 52 -16.27 -10.36 2.21
N ALA A 53 -15.90 -11.53 2.73
CA ALA A 53 -16.28 -11.90 4.11
C ALA A 53 -15.24 -11.53 5.18
N ILE A 54 -13.97 -11.36 4.82
CA ILE A 54 -12.91 -10.93 5.75
C ILE A 54 -12.84 -9.40 5.85
N THR A 55 -13.39 -8.69 4.88
CA THR A 55 -13.20 -7.25 4.75
C THR A 55 -13.92 -6.42 5.80
N ALA A 56 -14.97 -6.90 6.40
CA ALA A 56 -15.77 -6.06 7.30
C ALA A 56 -15.67 -6.40 8.80
N GLY A 57 -15.14 -7.55 9.17
CA GLY A 57 -15.28 -8.02 10.55
C GLY A 57 -14.00 -8.36 11.30
N LEU A 58 -12.93 -8.76 10.62
CA LEU A 58 -11.74 -9.28 11.29
C LEU A 58 -10.56 -8.30 11.36
N TYR A 59 -10.48 -7.33 10.46
CA TYR A 59 -9.30 -6.44 10.38
C TYR A 59 -9.61 -4.94 10.51
N GLY A 60 -10.87 -4.54 10.69
CA GLY A 60 -11.21 -3.11 10.69
C GLY A 60 -10.80 -2.42 9.37
N PRO A 61 -10.90 -1.10 9.28
CA PRO A 61 -10.39 -0.36 8.11
C PRO A 61 -8.89 -0.62 7.97
N ALA A 62 -8.50 -1.32 6.90
CA ALA A 62 -7.10 -1.60 6.65
C ALA A 62 -6.37 -0.29 6.33
N VAL A 63 -5.21 -0.13 6.95
CA VAL A 63 -4.29 0.98 6.67
C VAL A 63 -2.92 0.39 6.39
N VAL A 64 -2.31 0.82 5.29
CA VAL A 64 -0.93 0.48 4.94
C VAL A 64 -0.15 1.77 4.78
N THR A 65 1.03 1.84 5.35
CA THR A 65 1.93 2.99 5.26
C THR A 65 3.21 2.62 4.51
N ASN A 66 3.86 3.61 3.91
CA ASN A 66 5.17 3.47 3.29
C ASN A 66 6.34 3.52 4.30
N ILE A 67 6.05 3.76 5.58
CA ILE A 67 7.05 3.66 6.64
C ILE A 67 7.12 2.22 7.13
N PRO A 68 8.33 1.64 7.28
CA PRO A 68 8.47 0.31 7.88
C PRO A 68 7.92 0.34 9.32
N VAL A 69 6.95 -0.55 9.59
CA VAL A 69 6.44 -0.76 10.94
C VAL A 69 7.42 -1.60 11.72
N GLY A 70 7.98 -1.05 12.77
CA GLY A 70 8.86 -1.70 13.73
C GLY A 70 8.79 -1.00 15.08
N ASN A 71 9.76 -1.24 15.95
CA ASN A 71 9.90 -0.56 17.24
C ASN A 71 10.40 0.90 17.11
N VAL A 72 10.22 1.53 15.97
CA VAL A 72 10.66 2.90 15.72
C VAL A 72 9.46 3.83 15.87
N LEU A 73 9.59 4.82 16.72
CA LEU A 73 8.59 5.87 16.88
C LEU A 73 8.52 6.69 15.60
N LEU A 74 7.31 7.03 15.18
CA LEU A 74 7.06 7.83 13.98
C LEU A 74 7.84 9.16 14.03
N ASP A 75 7.91 9.79 15.19
CA ASP A 75 8.66 11.03 15.41
C ASP A 75 10.18 10.90 15.18
N ALA A 76 10.72 9.68 15.25
CA ALA A 76 12.11 9.41 14.95
C ALA A 76 12.39 9.15 13.47
N LEU A 77 11.33 8.94 12.67
CA LEU A 77 11.39 8.64 11.24
C LEU A 77 11.10 9.84 10.35
N GLU A 78 10.62 10.94 10.90
CA GLU A 78 10.18 12.08 10.14
C GLU A 78 11.02 13.33 10.40
N THR A 79 11.31 14.09 9.36
CA THR A 79 11.73 15.48 9.51
C THR A 79 10.51 16.37 9.53
N ASP A 80 10.59 17.45 10.28
CA ASP A 80 9.59 18.51 10.23
C ASP A 80 9.56 19.11 8.82
N GLY A 81 8.46 18.98 8.22
CA GLY A 81 8.01 19.35 6.89
C GLY A 81 8.95 20.08 5.95
N VAL A 82 9.31 19.45 4.87
CA VAL A 82 9.89 20.16 3.72
C VAL A 82 8.75 20.71 2.86
N ALA A 83 8.85 22.00 2.47
CA ALA A 83 7.94 22.58 1.51
C ALA A 83 8.10 21.87 0.16
N GLN A 84 7.00 21.35 -0.36
CA GLN A 84 7.00 20.71 -1.66
C GLN A 84 7.14 21.78 -2.76
N THR A 85 7.83 21.44 -3.85
CA THR A 85 7.81 22.30 -5.03
C THR A 85 6.40 22.37 -5.62
N ALA A 86 5.90 23.57 -5.88
CA ALA A 86 4.60 23.75 -6.50
C ALA A 86 4.46 22.92 -7.78
N TRP A 87 3.37 22.15 -7.87
CA TRP A 87 3.04 21.30 -9.01
C TRP A 87 4.04 20.16 -9.31
N ALA A 88 5.06 19.97 -8.48
CA ALA A 88 5.87 18.78 -8.54
C ALA A 88 5.08 17.60 -7.93
N THR A 89 5.25 16.43 -8.51
CA THR A 89 4.69 15.19 -7.94
C THR A 89 5.83 14.37 -7.35
N ASN A 90 5.83 14.25 -6.02
CA ASN A 90 6.74 13.38 -5.30
C ASN A 90 6.13 11.98 -5.26
N VAL A 91 6.78 11.02 -5.86
CA VAL A 91 6.32 9.63 -5.95
C VAL A 91 7.09 8.78 -4.97
N THR A 92 6.41 8.07 -4.10
CA THR A 92 6.99 7.20 -3.07
C THR A 92 6.45 5.78 -3.17
N GLU A 93 7.30 4.81 -2.86
CA GLU A 93 6.94 3.39 -2.85
C GLU A 93 6.05 3.06 -1.65
N ILE A 94 5.07 2.17 -1.87
CA ILE A 94 4.27 1.56 -0.81
C ILE A 94 4.08 0.06 -1.09
N TRP A 95 4.10 -0.75 -0.05
CA TRP A 95 3.91 -2.19 -0.15
C TRP A 95 2.52 -2.59 0.36
N VAL A 96 1.72 -3.22 -0.51
CA VAL A 96 0.40 -3.78 -0.16
C VAL A 96 0.59 -5.25 0.22
N PRO A 97 0.32 -5.65 1.48
CA PRO A 97 0.63 -6.99 1.96
C PRO A 97 -0.42 -8.04 1.60
N HIS A 98 -1.64 -7.65 1.33
CA HIS A 98 -2.76 -8.56 1.04
C HIS A 98 -3.77 -7.92 0.09
N TRP A 99 -4.60 -8.76 -0.54
CA TRP A 99 -5.74 -8.31 -1.34
C TRP A 99 -6.68 -7.44 -0.51
N ASN A 100 -6.98 -6.24 -0.98
CA ASN A 100 -7.95 -5.37 -0.35
C ASN A 100 -8.51 -4.34 -1.34
N THR A 101 -9.68 -3.79 -1.03
CA THR A 101 -10.26 -2.66 -1.74
C THR A 101 -9.95 -1.38 -0.97
N TRP A 102 -9.24 -0.48 -1.62
CA TRP A 102 -8.77 0.78 -1.05
C TRP A 102 -9.64 1.93 -1.51
N THR A 103 -10.08 2.73 -0.56
CA THR A 103 -11.01 3.85 -0.83
C THR A 103 -10.30 5.17 -1.02
N GLY A 104 -9.06 5.28 -0.57
CA GLY A 104 -8.27 6.49 -0.71
C GLY A 104 -6.83 6.36 -0.24
N ALA A 105 -6.13 7.47 -0.28
CA ALA A 105 -4.79 7.62 0.29
C ALA A 105 -4.75 8.77 1.27
N ALA A 106 -3.75 8.76 2.16
CA ALA A 106 -3.51 9.82 3.10
C ALA A 106 -2.05 10.28 3.00
N VAL A 107 -1.82 11.53 3.32
CA VAL A 107 -0.49 12.12 3.43
C VAL A 107 -0.31 12.70 4.84
N LEU A 108 0.87 12.51 5.43
CA LEU A 108 1.19 13.10 6.72
C LEU A 108 1.63 14.56 6.53
N ASN A 109 0.78 15.48 6.98
CA ASN A 109 1.05 16.89 6.90
C ASN A 109 2.20 17.29 7.84
N GLY A 110 2.97 18.29 7.43
CA GLY A 110 3.89 18.99 8.33
C GLY A 110 3.17 19.98 9.24
N THR A 111 3.93 20.92 9.79
CA THR A 111 3.40 21.93 10.73
C THR A 111 2.64 23.06 10.03
N THR A 112 2.92 23.31 8.75
CA THR A 112 2.28 24.40 7.97
C THR A 112 1.30 23.81 6.98
N VAL A 113 0.02 24.19 7.08
CA VAL A 113 -1.09 23.74 6.23
C VAL A 113 -2.10 24.86 6.02
N GLY A 114 -3.00 24.70 5.06
CA GLY A 114 -4.18 25.56 4.87
C GLY A 114 -4.09 26.50 3.67
N SER A 115 -2.98 26.51 2.93
CA SER A 115 -2.80 27.42 1.79
C SER A 115 -2.85 26.70 0.44
N ASN A 116 -2.74 25.37 0.41
CA ASN A 116 -2.61 24.59 -0.81
C ASN A 116 -3.73 23.58 -0.99
N THR A 117 -3.69 22.88 -2.12
CA THR A 117 -4.49 21.69 -2.36
C THR A 117 -3.57 20.52 -2.69
N TYR A 118 -3.95 19.32 -2.19
CA TYR A 118 -3.31 18.05 -2.54
C TYR A 118 -4.07 17.35 -3.63
N MET A 119 -3.32 16.67 -4.49
CA MET A 119 -3.81 15.60 -5.32
C MET A 119 -2.91 14.37 -5.16
N LEU A 120 -3.53 13.21 -4.91
CA LEU A 120 -2.83 11.97 -4.74
C LEU A 120 -3.09 11.06 -5.93
N TYR A 121 -2.05 10.35 -6.36
CA TYR A 121 -2.06 9.41 -7.47
C TYR A 121 -1.59 8.04 -7.00
N LEU A 122 -2.15 7.00 -7.56
CA LEU A 122 -1.73 5.62 -7.35
C LEU A 122 -1.23 5.03 -8.66
N PHE A 123 -0.02 4.45 -8.64
CA PHE A 123 0.61 3.83 -9.80
C PHE A 123 0.99 2.37 -9.52
N ASN A 124 0.99 1.55 -10.58
CA ASN A 124 1.55 0.21 -10.53
C ASN A 124 3.08 0.23 -10.71
N THR A 125 3.71 -0.95 -10.65
CA THR A 125 5.17 -1.11 -10.80
C THR A 125 5.71 -0.76 -12.18
N ALA A 126 4.84 -0.72 -13.20
CA ALA A 126 5.20 -0.29 -14.54
C ALA A 126 5.00 1.23 -14.76
N GLY A 127 4.59 1.97 -13.73
CA GLY A 127 4.39 3.42 -13.79
C GLY A 127 3.03 3.86 -14.34
N TYR A 128 2.14 2.94 -14.67
CA TYR A 128 0.79 3.31 -15.11
C TYR A 128 -0.06 3.76 -13.93
N MET A 129 -0.76 4.88 -14.11
CA MET A 129 -1.71 5.40 -13.14
C MET A 129 -2.93 4.48 -13.05
N ILE A 130 -3.20 3.97 -11.84
CA ILE A 130 -4.35 3.11 -11.53
C ILE A 130 -5.53 3.97 -11.10
N GLN A 131 -5.28 4.95 -10.21
CA GLN A 131 -6.32 5.79 -9.62
C GLN A 131 -5.76 7.13 -9.17
N HIS A 132 -6.64 8.10 -8.91
CA HIS A 132 -6.29 9.40 -8.38
C HIS A 132 -7.44 9.99 -7.54
N THR A 133 -7.13 10.99 -6.73
CA THR A 133 -8.12 11.79 -5.98
C THR A 133 -8.76 12.84 -6.90
N ALA A 134 -9.65 13.67 -6.38
CA ALA A 134 -10.33 14.71 -7.17
C ALA A 134 -9.33 15.65 -7.87
N ILE A 135 -9.53 15.90 -9.16
CA ILE A 135 -8.66 16.74 -10.01
C ILE A 135 -8.58 18.20 -9.52
N ALA A 136 -9.65 18.71 -8.90
CA ALA A 136 -9.64 20.02 -8.29
C ALA A 136 -8.66 20.13 -7.10
N GLY A 137 -8.19 18.99 -6.61
CA GLY A 137 -7.41 18.89 -5.38
C GLY A 137 -8.29 19.00 -4.14
N THR A 138 -7.72 18.63 -2.99
CA THR A 138 -8.34 18.75 -1.67
C THR A 138 -7.53 19.75 -0.86
N ALA A 139 -8.19 20.74 -0.28
CA ALA A 139 -7.52 21.73 0.57
C ALA A 139 -6.73 21.04 1.70
N THR A 140 -5.51 21.50 1.92
CA THR A 140 -4.65 20.99 2.99
C THR A 140 -5.23 21.36 4.34
N ALA A 141 -5.32 20.43 5.26
CA ALA A 141 -5.90 20.63 6.58
C ALA A 141 -5.32 19.67 7.62
N GLY A 142 -5.21 20.13 8.86
CA GLY A 142 -4.70 19.33 9.97
C GLY A 142 -3.17 19.27 10.00
N ALA A 143 -2.54 20.15 10.77
CA ALA A 143 -1.09 20.15 10.98
C ALA A 143 -0.66 18.88 11.73
N SER A 144 0.45 18.28 11.29
CA SER A 144 1.07 17.11 11.93
C SER A 144 0.16 15.88 12.06
N VAL A 145 -0.84 15.73 11.16
CA VAL A 145 -1.73 14.56 11.13
C VAL A 145 -1.88 14.01 9.72
N PHE A 146 -2.28 12.74 9.62
CA PHE A 146 -2.63 12.15 8.34
C PHE A 146 -3.93 12.74 7.79
N GLN A 147 -3.84 13.41 6.67
CA GLN A 147 -5.00 13.88 5.92
C GLN A 147 -5.45 12.81 4.93
N LYS A 148 -6.62 12.20 5.19
CA LYS A 148 -7.24 11.21 4.31
C LYS A 148 -7.95 11.89 3.14
N ILE A 149 -7.70 11.42 1.92
CA ILE A 149 -8.30 11.93 0.70
C ILE A 149 -8.81 10.76 -0.14
N ALA A 150 -10.12 10.74 -0.40
CA ALA A 150 -10.74 9.64 -1.15
C ALA A 150 -10.30 9.64 -2.61
N PHE A 151 -10.11 8.45 -3.18
CA PHE A 151 -9.99 8.28 -4.63
C PHE A 151 -11.32 8.60 -5.34
N GLY A 152 -11.26 8.87 -6.63
CA GLY A 152 -12.45 9.07 -7.45
C GLY A 152 -13.38 7.84 -7.47
N ALA A 153 -12.82 6.65 -7.29
CA ALA A 153 -13.53 5.40 -7.04
C ALA A 153 -12.63 4.45 -6.25
N PRO A 154 -13.18 3.53 -5.44
CA PRO A 154 -12.41 2.49 -4.78
C PRO A 154 -11.64 1.62 -5.78
N VAL A 155 -10.47 1.11 -5.38
CA VAL A 155 -9.63 0.25 -6.21
C VAL A 155 -9.21 -1.00 -5.45
N THR A 156 -9.36 -2.17 -6.07
CA THR A 156 -8.89 -3.44 -5.51
C THR A 156 -7.47 -3.70 -5.97
N LEU A 157 -6.55 -3.87 -5.00
CA LEU A 157 -5.14 -4.15 -5.25
C LEU A 157 -4.77 -5.56 -4.79
N SER A 158 -3.93 -6.22 -5.56
CA SER A 158 -3.25 -7.46 -5.17
C SER A 158 -2.07 -7.17 -4.23
N PRO A 159 -1.59 -8.17 -3.47
CA PRO A 159 -0.32 -8.05 -2.77
C PRO A 159 0.79 -7.65 -3.73
N GLY A 160 1.61 -6.69 -3.32
CA GLY A 160 2.70 -6.23 -4.16
C GLY A 160 3.11 -4.79 -3.90
N ARG A 161 4.05 -4.33 -4.72
CA ARG A 161 4.58 -2.99 -4.69
C ARG A 161 3.73 -2.07 -5.57
N TYR A 162 3.50 -0.88 -5.06
CA TYR A 162 2.82 0.22 -5.75
C TYR A 162 3.54 1.53 -5.43
N PHE A 163 3.10 2.61 -6.07
CA PHE A 163 3.65 3.93 -5.81
C PHE A 163 2.53 4.94 -5.60
N ILE A 164 2.72 5.84 -4.63
CA ILE A 164 1.81 6.95 -4.39
C ILE A 164 2.53 8.24 -4.76
N GLY A 165 1.90 9.02 -5.64
CA GLY A 165 2.34 10.37 -5.98
C GLY A 165 1.58 11.40 -5.15
N VAL A 166 2.30 12.36 -4.57
CA VAL A 166 1.75 13.51 -3.86
C VAL A 166 2.11 14.76 -4.64
N SER A 167 1.10 15.48 -5.12
CA SER A 167 1.25 16.77 -5.79
C SER A 167 0.58 17.87 -4.98
N VAL A 168 1.23 19.02 -4.86
CA VAL A 168 0.73 20.21 -4.17
C VAL A 168 0.59 21.39 -5.13
N SER A 169 -0.39 22.26 -4.91
CA SER A 169 -0.66 23.40 -5.77
C SER A 169 0.29 24.57 -5.59
N ALA A 170 0.94 24.69 -4.45
CA ALA A 170 1.95 25.72 -4.16
C ALA A 170 2.98 25.23 -3.14
N ALA A 171 4.06 25.97 -2.97
CA ALA A 171 5.22 25.58 -2.14
C ALA A 171 5.15 26.14 -0.71
N THR A 172 3.98 26.41 -0.17
CA THR A 172 3.81 27.01 1.17
C THR A 172 3.53 26.01 2.26
N ASP A 173 2.80 24.92 1.94
CA ASP A 173 2.48 23.91 2.92
C ASP A 173 3.56 22.85 2.98
N THR A 174 3.71 22.23 4.14
CA THR A 174 4.76 21.26 4.41
C THR A 174 4.18 19.85 4.53
N VAL A 175 4.97 18.87 4.07
CA VAL A 175 4.67 17.43 4.17
C VAL A 175 5.79 16.77 4.94
N ARG A 176 5.50 15.82 5.80
CA ARG A 176 6.53 15.07 6.52
C ARG A 176 7.12 13.97 5.64
N HIS A 177 8.41 13.75 5.80
CA HIS A 177 9.21 12.81 5.02
C HIS A 177 9.86 11.76 5.90
N ALA A 178 10.11 10.58 5.33
CA ALA A 178 10.92 9.56 5.99
C ALA A 178 12.38 10.05 6.13
N LEU A 179 12.97 9.86 7.31
CA LEU A 179 14.37 10.20 7.57
C LEU A 179 15.33 9.15 7.00
N ALA A 180 16.35 9.61 6.32
CA ALA A 180 17.45 8.81 5.78
C ALA A 180 18.23 7.99 6.84
N ALA A 181 18.23 8.43 8.08
CA ALA A 181 19.10 7.91 9.12
C ALA A 181 18.88 6.44 9.50
N PHE A 182 17.75 5.83 9.09
CA PHE A 182 17.38 4.49 9.52
C PHE A 182 17.50 3.41 8.45
N GLY A 183 18.00 3.73 7.25
CA GLY A 183 18.23 2.75 6.18
C GLY A 183 16.97 2.05 5.66
N ALA A 184 15.80 2.58 5.96
CA ALA A 184 14.50 2.01 5.61
C ALA A 184 13.67 2.98 4.77
N GLU A 185 14.31 3.70 3.89
CA GLU A 185 13.67 4.70 3.06
C GLU A 185 12.85 4.03 1.95
N PRO A 186 11.62 4.46 1.71
CA PRO A 186 10.90 4.08 0.51
C PRO A 186 11.59 4.69 -0.72
N ARG A 187 11.55 3.99 -1.84
CA ARG A 187 12.01 4.57 -3.11
C ARG A 187 11.16 5.79 -3.41
N CYS A 188 11.82 6.87 -3.78
CA CYS A 188 11.17 8.13 -4.09
C CYS A 188 11.84 8.82 -5.28
N ALA A 189 11.04 9.49 -6.07
CA ALA A 189 11.50 10.40 -7.12
C ALA A 189 10.53 11.58 -7.27
N VAL A 190 11.06 12.72 -7.67
CA VAL A 190 10.25 13.84 -8.12
C VAL A 190 9.97 13.66 -9.60
N ILE A 191 8.70 13.56 -9.96
CA ILE A 191 8.26 13.59 -11.36
C ILE A 191 7.97 15.02 -11.73
N ALA A 192 8.31 15.38 -12.94
CA ALA A 192 8.30 16.71 -13.52
C ALA A 192 7.26 17.68 -12.94
N THR A 193 7.67 18.92 -12.81
CA THR A 193 6.83 20.06 -12.44
C THR A 193 5.80 20.32 -13.52
N ILE A 194 4.53 20.33 -13.18
CA ILE A 194 3.40 20.52 -14.09
C ILE A 194 2.62 21.74 -13.62
N THR A 195 1.92 22.42 -14.50
CA THR A 195 1.29 23.73 -14.21
C THR A 195 -0.06 23.65 -13.51
N SER A 196 -0.64 22.46 -13.37
CA SER A 196 -1.89 22.24 -12.64
C SER A 196 -2.17 20.74 -12.41
N HIS A 197 -3.04 20.40 -11.47
CA HIS A 197 -3.48 19.01 -11.25
C HIS A 197 -4.14 18.38 -12.50
N ALA A 198 -4.89 19.17 -13.27
CA ALA A 198 -5.52 18.68 -14.48
C ALA A 198 -4.49 18.26 -15.56
N VAL A 199 -3.46 19.09 -15.76
CA VAL A 199 -2.35 18.80 -16.69
C VAL A 199 -1.55 17.60 -16.20
N ALA A 200 -1.27 17.53 -14.90
CA ALA A 200 -0.60 16.38 -14.29
C ALA A 200 -1.35 15.08 -14.57
N THR A 201 -2.64 15.07 -14.30
CA THR A 201 -3.50 13.88 -14.52
C THR A 201 -3.53 13.48 -15.99
N ALA A 202 -3.70 14.42 -16.90
CA ALA A 202 -3.72 14.14 -18.34
C ALA A 202 -2.40 13.54 -18.82
N THR A 203 -1.26 14.09 -18.38
CA THR A 203 0.08 13.60 -18.73
C THR A 203 0.31 12.18 -18.19
N MET A 204 0.00 11.95 -16.92
CA MET A 204 0.21 10.65 -16.28
C MET A 204 -0.77 9.57 -16.76
N LYS A 205 -1.93 9.94 -17.33
CA LYS A 205 -2.84 9.02 -18.02
C LYS A 205 -2.35 8.66 -19.41
N ALA A 206 -1.72 9.59 -20.09
CA ALA A 206 -1.26 9.40 -21.49
C ALA A 206 -0.04 8.47 -21.58
N ALA A 207 0.84 8.48 -20.58
CA ALA A 207 2.05 7.65 -20.56
C ALA A 207 2.42 7.23 -19.13
N PRO A 208 3.09 6.07 -18.96
CA PRO A 208 3.59 5.65 -17.66
C PRO A 208 4.68 6.62 -17.18
N ILE A 209 4.71 6.84 -15.86
CA ILE A 209 5.79 7.58 -15.23
C ILE A 209 7.05 6.71 -15.13
N THR A 210 8.22 7.33 -15.02
CA THR A 210 9.43 6.63 -14.60
C THR A 210 9.31 6.36 -13.10
N VAL A 211 9.14 5.08 -12.73
CA VAL A 211 9.04 4.70 -11.32
C VAL A 211 10.37 4.87 -10.61
N PRO A 212 10.37 5.27 -9.33
CA PRO A 212 11.60 5.38 -8.55
C PRO A 212 12.34 4.05 -8.46
N THR A 213 13.63 4.06 -8.77
CA THR A 213 14.52 2.90 -8.65
C THR A 213 15.52 3.02 -7.51
N THR A 214 15.71 4.24 -7.01
CA THR A 214 16.66 4.56 -5.95
C THR A 214 15.97 5.03 -4.70
N TYR A 215 16.60 4.80 -3.57
CA TYR A 215 16.22 5.37 -2.29
C TYR A 215 16.85 6.76 -2.20
N THR A 216 16.03 7.81 -2.13
CA THR A 216 16.53 9.18 -1.97
C THR A 216 16.04 9.75 -0.65
N THR A 217 16.97 10.27 0.11
CA THR A 217 16.81 10.71 1.48
C THR A 217 15.93 11.95 1.68
N ALA A 218 15.64 12.68 0.63
CA ALA A 218 15.20 14.05 0.84
C ALA A 218 13.70 14.30 0.59
N LEU A 219 12.96 13.38 -0.04
CA LEU A 219 11.66 13.76 -0.60
C LEU A 219 10.58 12.66 -0.59
N ALA A 220 10.75 11.57 0.17
CA ALA A 220 9.73 10.53 0.28
C ALA A 220 8.61 10.98 1.24
N PRO A 221 7.47 11.49 0.77
CA PRO A 221 6.38 11.86 1.66
C PRO A 221 5.88 10.62 2.40
N ILE A 222 5.50 10.81 3.67
CA ILE A 222 4.87 9.75 4.45
C ILE A 222 3.43 9.65 4.03
N VAL A 223 3.06 8.49 3.47
CA VAL A 223 1.74 8.25 2.89
C VAL A 223 1.12 6.96 3.43
N GLN A 224 -0.19 6.86 3.31
CA GLN A 224 -0.96 5.67 3.64
C GLN A 224 -1.97 5.37 2.52
N LEU A 225 -2.31 4.07 2.35
CA LEU A 225 -3.56 3.64 1.73
C LEU A 225 -4.53 3.27 2.85
N TYR A 226 -5.82 3.58 2.68
CA TYR A 226 -6.87 3.21 3.62
C TYR A 226 -8.09 2.64 2.88
N SER A 227 -8.79 1.71 3.52
CA SER A 227 -10.02 1.09 3.03
C SER A 227 -11.26 1.60 3.75
#